data_d6b1867c1f5c1d74076909a0d54ecaf9
#
_entry.id   d6b1867c1f5c1d74076909a0d54ecaf9
#
_cell.length_a   1.000
_cell.length_b   1.000
_cell.length_c   1.000
_cell.angle_alpha   90.00
_cell.angle_beta   90.00
_cell.angle_gamma   90.00
#
_symmetry.space_group_name_H-M   'P 1'
#
loop_
_entity.id
_entity.type
_entity.pdbx_description
1 polymer ?
#
loop_
_entity_poly.entity_id
_entity_poly.type
_entity_poly.pdbx_seq_one_letter_code
_entity_poly.pdbx_strand_id
1 'polypeptide(L)'
;VGYSEDSFTPSEFELTEYLKDGENKLAAQVFKWTASSWCEDQDFYRFSGIYRDVYLFTVPDVHVYDLRIRAIPDETLKKAELEIVTSTWGKGKMKLTLSGKGEILLQEERSLNGEDTCTWEIQDPLLWSAEEPNLYDLELEISDESGKLQEIIPEKVGFRRFEMKDGIMTLNGKRIVFKGVNRHEFSSVTGRHVSREELLKDIVTMKQNNINTCHYPDASPIYRLCDEYGIYMIAENNLESHGTWDIAEFTGDHTDIVPHNKPEWLGMMLDRVNSMYQRDKNHPAILIWSCGNESFGGKDI
;
A
#
# COMPACT_ATOMS: atom_id res chain seq x y z
N VAL A 1 -2.58 -15.95 -19.94
CA VAL A 1 -2.93 -15.88 -18.51
C VAL A 1 -3.37 -14.48 -18.15
N GLY A 2 -2.54 -13.48 -18.27
CA GLY A 2 -2.88 -12.12 -17.89
C GLY A 2 -1.97 -11.05 -18.48
N TYR A 3 -2.32 -9.80 -18.23
CA TYR A 3 -1.65 -8.59 -18.71
C TYR A 3 -1.69 -7.54 -17.59
N SER A 4 -0.64 -6.73 -17.50
CA SER A 4 -0.54 -5.60 -16.56
C SER A 4 0.22 -4.46 -17.18
N GLU A 5 -0.11 -3.25 -16.79
CA GLU A 5 0.51 -2.02 -17.29
C GLU A 5 1.24 -1.23 -16.18
N ASP A 6 0.99 -1.51 -14.89
CA ASP A 6 1.69 -0.85 -13.79
C ASP A 6 3.02 -1.54 -13.50
N SER A 7 4.12 -0.78 -13.53
CA SER A 7 5.47 -1.28 -13.25
C SER A 7 5.83 -1.31 -11.78
N PHE A 8 5.05 -0.71 -10.87
CA PHE A 8 5.41 -0.50 -9.46
C PHE A 8 4.57 -1.27 -8.46
N THR A 9 3.35 -1.67 -8.83
CA THR A 9 2.53 -2.52 -7.96
C THR A 9 2.57 -3.97 -8.43
N PRO A 10 2.36 -4.95 -7.55
CA PRO A 10 2.30 -6.36 -7.92
C PRO A 10 1.16 -6.64 -8.91
N SER A 11 1.42 -7.56 -9.83
CA SER A 11 0.41 -8.12 -10.73
C SER A 11 0.17 -9.56 -10.34
N GLU A 12 -1.06 -9.90 -9.96
CA GLU A 12 -1.47 -11.22 -9.51
C GLU A 12 -2.33 -11.91 -10.56
N PHE A 13 -2.04 -13.18 -10.82
CA PHE A 13 -2.76 -13.95 -11.82
C PHE A 13 -3.13 -15.32 -11.28
N GLU A 14 -4.41 -15.68 -11.43
CA GLU A 14 -4.89 -17.02 -11.13
C GLU A 14 -4.36 -18.03 -12.16
N LEU A 15 -3.63 -19.02 -11.68
CA LEU A 15 -2.96 -20.01 -12.53
C LEU A 15 -3.55 -21.42 -12.46
N THR A 16 -4.46 -21.69 -11.53
CA THR A 16 -4.95 -23.05 -11.24
C THR A 16 -5.44 -23.78 -12.47
N GLU A 17 -6.20 -23.12 -13.34
CA GLU A 17 -6.73 -23.74 -14.57
C GLU A 17 -5.68 -24.05 -15.63
N TYR A 18 -4.49 -23.46 -15.53
CA TYR A 18 -3.39 -23.65 -16.47
C TYR A 18 -2.37 -24.69 -16.02
N LEU A 19 -2.43 -25.10 -14.74
CA LEU A 19 -1.50 -26.05 -14.17
C LEU A 19 -1.85 -27.48 -14.58
N LYS A 20 -0.82 -28.27 -14.74
CA LYS A 20 -0.91 -29.72 -15.00
C LYS A 20 0.03 -30.47 -14.08
N ASP A 21 -0.20 -31.77 -13.91
CA ASP A 21 0.69 -32.64 -13.17
C ASP A 21 2.09 -32.67 -13.84
N GLY A 22 3.13 -32.61 -13.01
CA GLY A 22 4.53 -32.62 -13.45
C GLY A 22 5.06 -31.24 -13.80
N GLU A 23 5.85 -31.16 -14.85
CA GLU A 23 6.56 -29.94 -15.24
C GLU A 23 5.62 -28.91 -15.85
N ASN A 24 5.63 -27.69 -15.30
CA ASN A 24 4.95 -26.52 -15.81
C ASN A 24 6.00 -25.46 -16.19
N LYS A 25 5.71 -24.67 -17.22
CA LYS A 25 6.57 -23.60 -17.70
C LYS A 25 5.86 -22.27 -17.63
N LEU A 26 6.42 -21.34 -16.88
CA LEU A 26 5.98 -19.95 -16.82
C LEU A 26 6.86 -19.09 -17.74
N ALA A 27 6.25 -18.19 -18.49
CA ALA A 27 6.95 -17.19 -19.29
C ALA A 27 6.30 -15.81 -19.07
N ALA A 28 7.14 -14.79 -18.86
CA ALA A 28 6.74 -13.40 -18.79
C ALA A 28 7.43 -12.63 -19.92
N GLN A 29 6.64 -11.85 -20.68
CA GLN A 29 7.17 -10.94 -21.69
C GLN A 29 7.06 -9.51 -21.16
N VAL A 30 8.18 -8.82 -21.06
CA VAL A 30 8.27 -7.45 -20.56
C VAL A 30 8.69 -6.52 -21.71
N PHE A 31 7.92 -5.46 -21.91
CA PHE A 31 8.24 -4.44 -22.90
C PHE A 31 8.83 -3.22 -22.20
N LYS A 32 9.93 -2.70 -22.74
CA LYS A 32 10.55 -1.47 -22.21
C LYS A 32 9.70 -0.23 -22.51
N TRP A 33 9.06 -0.20 -23.65
CA TRP A 33 8.24 0.92 -24.11
C TRP A 33 6.85 0.42 -24.46
N THR A 34 5.86 1.02 -23.82
CA THR A 34 4.42 0.73 -24.00
C THR A 34 3.64 2.03 -23.97
N ALA A 35 2.32 1.98 -24.19
CA ALA A 35 1.47 3.13 -23.95
C ALA A 35 1.60 3.66 -22.52
N SER A 36 1.65 2.74 -21.55
CA SER A 36 1.83 3.07 -20.11
C SER A 36 3.11 3.86 -19.82
N SER A 37 4.15 3.72 -20.64
CA SER A 37 5.41 4.45 -20.43
C SER A 37 5.24 5.97 -20.45
N TRP A 38 4.18 6.49 -21.09
CA TRP A 38 3.81 7.91 -21.07
C TRP A 38 3.20 8.36 -19.73
N CYS A 39 2.77 7.43 -18.92
CA CYS A 39 2.21 7.68 -17.59
C CYS A 39 3.15 7.23 -16.46
N GLU A 40 4.36 6.78 -16.80
CA GLU A 40 5.42 6.37 -15.87
C GLU A 40 6.69 7.17 -16.15
N ASP A 41 6.55 8.47 -16.37
CA ASP A 41 7.63 9.35 -16.78
C ASP A 41 8.36 9.99 -15.61
N GLN A 42 8.59 9.21 -14.57
CA GLN A 42 9.26 9.59 -13.33
C GLN A 42 10.70 10.05 -13.58
N ASP A 43 11.19 10.99 -12.77
CA ASP A 43 12.53 11.54 -12.80
C ASP A 43 13.60 10.55 -12.35
N PHE A 44 13.74 9.43 -13.04
CA PHE A 44 14.73 8.40 -12.73
C PHE A 44 15.23 7.65 -13.98
N TYR A 45 16.24 6.80 -13.79
CA TYR A 45 16.78 5.97 -14.85
C TYR A 45 15.76 4.91 -15.31
N ARG A 46 15.52 4.82 -16.62
CA ARG A 46 14.63 3.85 -17.24
C ARG A 46 15.35 2.54 -17.47
N PHE A 47 15.22 1.64 -16.54
CA PHE A 47 15.60 0.24 -16.70
C PHE A 47 14.43 -0.56 -17.30
N SER A 48 14.69 -1.80 -17.68
CA SER A 48 13.68 -2.72 -18.14
C SER A 48 13.91 -4.10 -17.54
N GLY A 49 12.89 -4.94 -17.56
CA GLY A 49 12.88 -6.25 -16.95
C GLY A 49 12.09 -6.29 -15.66
N ILE A 50 12.16 -7.41 -14.96
CA ILE A 50 11.51 -7.65 -13.68
C ILE A 50 12.54 -7.36 -12.58
N TYR A 51 12.29 -6.38 -11.74
CA TYR A 51 13.23 -5.92 -10.73
C TYR A 51 12.76 -6.13 -9.29
N ARG A 52 11.51 -6.58 -9.09
CA ARG A 52 10.95 -7.02 -7.81
C ARG A 52 10.69 -8.52 -7.83
N ASP A 53 10.36 -9.09 -6.69
CA ASP A 53 10.20 -10.52 -6.51
C ASP A 53 9.10 -11.12 -7.39
N VAL A 54 9.34 -12.34 -7.87
CA VAL A 54 8.36 -13.18 -8.54
C VAL A 54 8.22 -14.47 -7.75
N TYR A 55 7.02 -14.77 -7.31
CA TYR A 55 6.74 -15.97 -6.54
C TYR A 55 5.41 -16.60 -6.92
N LEU A 56 5.28 -17.87 -6.64
CA LEU A 56 4.04 -18.61 -6.70
C LEU A 56 3.59 -18.88 -5.27
N PHE A 57 2.32 -18.71 -5.04
CA PHE A 57 1.72 -19.03 -3.75
C PHE A 57 0.41 -19.79 -3.95
N THR A 58 -0.02 -20.50 -2.94
CA THR A 58 -1.32 -21.15 -2.88
C THR A 58 -2.08 -20.59 -1.70
N VAL A 59 -3.37 -20.47 -1.86
CA VAL A 59 -4.27 -20.12 -0.77
C VAL A 59 -5.06 -21.36 -0.33
N PRO A 60 -5.39 -21.50 0.97
CA PRO A 60 -6.24 -22.57 1.42
C PRO A 60 -7.70 -22.39 0.94
N ASP A 61 -8.50 -23.47 1.03
CA ASP A 61 -9.92 -23.42 0.63
C ASP A 61 -10.74 -22.43 1.47
N VAL A 62 -10.30 -22.15 2.69
CA VAL A 62 -10.87 -21.13 3.56
C VAL A 62 -9.79 -20.11 3.87
N HIS A 63 -9.94 -18.89 3.36
CA HIS A 63 -8.95 -17.82 3.50
C HIS A 63 -9.56 -16.42 3.47
N VAL A 64 -8.80 -15.44 3.90
CA VAL A 64 -9.10 -14.01 3.75
C VAL A 64 -8.44 -13.50 2.47
N TYR A 65 -9.20 -12.96 1.54
CA TYR A 65 -8.65 -12.39 0.31
C TYR A 65 -8.58 -10.86 0.33
N ASP A 66 -9.28 -10.19 1.27
CA ASP A 66 -9.11 -8.76 1.53
C ASP A 66 -9.27 -8.45 3.01
N LEU A 67 -8.42 -7.55 3.50
CA LEU A 67 -8.42 -7.07 4.88
C LEU A 67 -8.26 -5.55 4.88
N ARG A 68 -9.18 -4.85 5.55
CA ARG A 68 -9.09 -3.42 5.78
C ARG A 68 -9.16 -3.13 7.27
N ILE A 69 -8.19 -2.35 7.75
CA ILE A 69 -8.06 -1.96 9.16
C ILE A 69 -8.17 -0.44 9.26
N ARG A 70 -9.04 0.06 10.14
CA ARG A 70 -9.15 1.47 10.48
C ARG A 70 -9.04 1.63 11.99
N ALA A 71 -8.02 2.32 12.45
CA ALA A 71 -7.73 2.54 13.86
C ALA A 71 -7.70 4.05 14.13
N ILE A 72 -8.86 4.62 14.50
CA ILE A 72 -9.05 6.07 14.59
C ILE A 72 -9.45 6.47 16.00
N PRO A 73 -8.58 7.21 16.73
CA PRO A 73 -8.94 7.85 17.99
C PRO A 73 -10.05 8.88 17.83
N ASP A 74 -10.86 9.05 18.86
CA ASP A 74 -11.82 10.14 18.96
C ASP A 74 -11.14 11.51 19.10
N GLU A 75 -11.90 12.59 19.14
CA GLU A 75 -11.34 13.95 19.28
C GLU A 75 -10.65 14.18 20.63
N THR A 76 -11.02 13.42 21.65
CA THR A 76 -10.41 13.51 22.98
C THR A 76 -9.12 12.71 23.09
N LEU A 77 -8.85 11.83 22.15
CA LEU A 77 -7.74 10.86 22.11
C LEU A 77 -7.76 9.84 23.26
N LYS A 78 -8.89 9.75 23.99
CA LYS A 78 -9.10 8.86 25.12
C LYS A 78 -9.66 7.51 24.72
N LYS A 79 -10.32 7.48 23.59
CA LYS A 79 -10.93 6.31 22.99
C LYS A 79 -10.56 6.22 21.54
N ALA A 80 -10.50 5.01 21.03
CA ALA A 80 -10.34 4.77 19.59
C ALA A 80 -11.30 3.69 19.12
N GLU A 81 -11.77 3.85 17.90
CA GLU A 81 -12.46 2.80 17.18
C GLU A 81 -11.44 2.02 16.35
N LEU A 82 -11.46 0.69 16.49
CA LEU A 82 -10.75 -0.24 15.61
C LEU A 82 -11.78 -1.01 14.80
N GLU A 83 -11.92 -0.64 13.54
CA GLU A 83 -12.76 -1.32 12.57
C GLU A 83 -11.89 -2.27 11.73
N ILE A 84 -12.28 -3.53 11.65
CA ILE A 84 -11.65 -4.58 10.89
C ILE A 84 -12.68 -5.14 9.92
N VAL A 85 -12.48 -4.94 8.63
CA VAL A 85 -13.35 -5.48 7.57
C VAL A 85 -12.57 -6.57 6.85
N THR A 86 -13.16 -7.76 6.78
CA THR A 86 -12.59 -8.90 6.08
C THR A 86 -13.50 -9.38 4.98
N SER A 87 -12.92 -9.72 3.84
CA SER A 87 -13.61 -10.45 2.78
C SER A 87 -12.99 -11.85 2.69
N THR A 88 -13.83 -12.87 2.81
CA THR A 88 -13.37 -14.24 3.00
C THR A 88 -13.97 -15.19 1.97
N TRP A 89 -13.21 -16.22 1.63
CA TRP A 89 -13.63 -17.33 0.81
C TRP A 89 -13.77 -18.59 1.66
N GLY A 90 -14.79 -19.41 1.36
CA GLY A 90 -15.07 -20.63 2.11
C GLY A 90 -15.88 -20.39 3.39
N LYS A 91 -16.07 -21.43 4.18
CA LYS A 91 -16.79 -21.42 5.45
C LYS A 91 -15.91 -21.90 6.59
N GLY A 92 -16.00 -21.25 7.73
CA GLY A 92 -15.19 -21.59 8.87
C GLY A 92 -15.32 -20.57 9.99
N LYS A 93 -14.25 -20.37 10.73
CA LYS A 93 -14.15 -19.43 11.82
C LYS A 93 -12.90 -18.58 11.70
N MET A 94 -12.99 -17.36 12.16
CA MET A 94 -11.90 -16.43 12.33
C MET A 94 -11.80 -16.03 13.79
N LYS A 95 -10.63 -16.21 14.37
CA LYS A 95 -10.30 -15.69 15.69
C LYS A 95 -9.40 -14.48 15.52
N LEU A 96 -9.88 -13.34 16.00
CA LEU A 96 -9.12 -12.08 16.02
C LEU A 96 -8.52 -11.89 17.41
N THR A 97 -7.25 -11.54 17.46
CA THR A 97 -6.52 -11.23 18.70
C THR A 97 -5.78 -9.92 18.54
N LEU A 98 -6.08 -8.91 19.38
CA LEU A 98 -5.32 -7.67 19.47
C LEU A 98 -4.42 -7.73 20.70
N SER A 99 -3.13 -7.50 20.52
CA SER A 99 -2.15 -7.47 21.60
C SER A 99 -1.36 -6.15 21.59
N GLY A 100 -0.97 -5.70 22.76
CA GLY A 100 -0.10 -4.54 22.93
C GLY A 100 0.87 -4.76 24.08
N LYS A 101 2.15 -4.40 23.88
CA LYS A 101 3.22 -4.60 24.87
C LYS A 101 3.34 -6.05 25.40
N GLY A 102 3.00 -7.02 24.57
CA GLY A 102 3.06 -8.44 24.91
C GLY A 102 1.86 -8.98 25.70
N GLU A 103 0.82 -8.17 25.90
CA GLU A 103 -0.42 -8.59 26.57
C GLU A 103 -1.57 -8.63 25.57
N ILE A 104 -2.45 -9.62 25.70
CA ILE A 104 -3.69 -9.69 24.92
C ILE A 104 -4.66 -8.68 25.51
N LEU A 105 -5.14 -7.77 24.68
CA LEU A 105 -6.10 -6.74 25.04
C LEU A 105 -7.52 -7.15 24.70
N LEU A 106 -7.73 -7.71 23.53
CA LEU A 106 -9.03 -8.16 23.02
C LEU A 106 -8.88 -9.43 22.22
N GLN A 107 -9.90 -10.27 22.30
CA GLN A 107 -10.01 -11.49 21.52
C GLN A 107 -11.46 -11.78 21.19
N GLU A 108 -11.76 -12.14 19.96
CA GLU A 108 -13.11 -12.46 19.50
C GLU A 108 -13.06 -13.57 18.45
N GLU A 109 -14.01 -14.51 18.50
CA GLU A 109 -14.21 -15.51 17.46
C GLU A 109 -15.47 -15.19 16.67
N ARG A 110 -15.38 -15.26 15.34
CA ARG A 110 -16.46 -14.96 14.40
C ARG A 110 -16.61 -16.07 13.36
N SER A 111 -17.81 -16.27 12.87
CA SER A 111 -18.05 -17.20 11.76
C SER A 111 -17.76 -16.52 10.43
N LEU A 112 -17.04 -17.19 9.56
CA LEU A 112 -16.76 -16.72 8.20
C LEU A 112 -17.95 -16.98 7.29
N ASN A 113 -18.40 -15.93 6.58
CA ASN A 113 -19.50 -16.02 5.62
C ASN A 113 -19.44 -14.89 4.58
N GLY A 114 -18.32 -14.79 3.86
CA GLY A 114 -18.09 -13.72 2.89
C GLY A 114 -17.54 -12.46 3.56
N GLU A 115 -18.24 -11.34 3.46
CA GLU A 115 -17.82 -10.07 4.07
C GLU A 115 -18.26 -9.99 5.53
N ASP A 116 -17.36 -9.59 6.42
CA ASP A 116 -17.63 -9.36 7.84
C ASP A 116 -16.96 -8.08 8.33
N THR A 117 -17.59 -7.42 9.30
CA THR A 117 -17.07 -6.24 9.97
C THR A 117 -17.04 -6.43 11.47
N CYS A 118 -15.87 -6.34 12.07
CA CYS A 118 -15.67 -6.32 13.51
C CYS A 118 -15.26 -4.91 13.95
N THR A 119 -15.87 -4.40 15.03
CA THR A 119 -15.56 -3.08 15.55
C THR A 119 -15.31 -3.18 17.05
N TRP A 120 -14.15 -2.68 17.50
CA TRP A 120 -13.77 -2.62 18.91
C TRP A 120 -13.55 -1.18 19.35
N GLU A 121 -13.98 -0.86 20.57
CA GLU A 121 -13.62 0.38 21.26
C GLU A 121 -12.40 0.13 22.15
N ILE A 122 -11.33 0.87 21.94
CA ILE A 122 -10.08 0.79 22.72
C ILE A 122 -10.03 2.00 23.65
N GLN A 123 -9.89 1.76 24.95
CA GLN A 123 -9.74 2.83 25.94
C GLN A 123 -8.26 3.20 26.09
N ASP A 124 -7.98 4.50 26.20
CA ASP A 124 -6.65 5.10 26.39
C ASP A 124 -5.57 4.47 25.45
N PRO A 125 -5.78 4.46 24.11
CA PRO A 125 -4.87 3.83 23.18
C PRO A 125 -3.50 4.52 23.19
N LEU A 126 -2.42 3.74 23.05
CA LEU A 126 -1.12 4.28 22.72
C LEU A 126 -1.16 4.77 21.27
N LEU A 127 -0.98 6.07 21.10
CA LEU A 127 -1.07 6.69 19.80
C LEU A 127 0.21 6.47 18.98
N TRP A 128 0.03 6.29 17.67
CA TRP A 128 1.13 6.24 16.72
C TRP A 128 1.48 7.63 16.21
N SER A 129 2.76 7.96 16.24
CA SER A 129 3.33 9.15 15.58
C SER A 129 4.75 8.85 15.14
N ALA A 130 5.38 9.78 14.38
CA ALA A 130 6.78 9.64 14.04
C ALA A 130 7.69 9.60 15.28
N GLU A 131 7.38 10.36 16.32
CA GLU A 131 8.15 10.43 17.56
C GLU A 131 7.93 9.20 18.45
N GLU A 132 6.70 8.69 18.47
CA GLU A 132 6.27 7.53 19.26
C GLU A 132 5.52 6.54 18.35
N PRO A 133 6.22 5.69 17.58
CA PRO A 133 5.59 4.77 16.64
C PRO A 133 5.02 3.53 17.34
N ASN A 134 4.05 3.76 18.24
CA ASN A 134 3.41 2.70 18.99
C ASN A 134 2.55 1.84 18.06
N LEU A 135 2.84 0.56 17.99
CA LEU A 135 2.10 -0.43 17.20
C LEU A 135 1.56 -1.52 18.10
N TYR A 136 0.36 -1.97 17.76
CA TYR A 136 -0.28 -3.15 18.31
C TYR A 136 -0.16 -4.30 17.31
N ASP A 137 -0.17 -5.53 17.82
CA ASP A 137 -0.23 -6.74 17.01
C ASP A 137 -1.69 -7.17 16.87
N LEU A 138 -2.17 -7.27 15.64
CA LEU A 138 -3.44 -7.87 15.29
C LEU A 138 -3.16 -9.19 14.57
N GLU A 139 -3.68 -10.29 15.10
CA GLU A 139 -3.56 -11.62 14.50
C GLU A 139 -4.94 -12.16 14.17
N LEU A 140 -5.11 -12.65 12.94
CA LEU A 140 -6.29 -13.35 12.49
C LEU A 140 -5.92 -14.83 12.28
N GLU A 141 -6.48 -15.73 13.08
CA GLU A 141 -6.38 -17.17 12.89
C GLU A 141 -7.63 -17.68 12.17
N ILE A 142 -7.47 -18.24 10.98
CA ILE A 142 -8.54 -18.74 10.13
C ILE A 142 -8.58 -20.25 10.22
N SER A 143 -9.75 -20.82 10.53
CA SER A 143 -9.98 -22.26 10.57
C SER A 143 -11.19 -22.65 9.74
N ASP A 144 -11.18 -23.87 9.19
CA ASP A 144 -12.33 -24.45 8.49
C ASP A 144 -13.44 -24.92 9.46
N GLU A 145 -14.54 -25.43 8.93
CA GLU A 145 -15.68 -25.95 9.72
C GLU A 145 -15.30 -27.12 10.65
N SER A 146 -14.19 -27.84 10.36
CA SER A 146 -13.67 -28.91 11.23
C SER A 146 -12.84 -28.37 12.39
N GLY A 147 -12.50 -27.09 12.39
CA GLY A 147 -11.59 -26.46 13.34
C GLY A 147 -10.12 -26.59 12.98
N LYS A 148 -9.79 -27.08 11.78
CA LYS A 148 -8.40 -27.14 11.33
C LYS A 148 -7.92 -25.75 10.90
N LEU A 149 -6.77 -25.34 11.46
CA LEU A 149 -6.12 -24.07 11.09
C LEU A 149 -5.73 -24.09 9.60
N GLN A 150 -6.14 -23.06 8.89
CA GLN A 150 -5.92 -22.86 7.45
C GLN A 150 -4.89 -21.74 7.18
N GLU A 151 -5.01 -20.62 7.91
CA GLU A 151 -4.21 -19.42 7.67
C GLU A 151 -4.00 -18.63 8.98
N ILE A 152 -2.87 -17.93 9.09
CA ILE A 152 -2.60 -16.94 10.14
C ILE A 152 -2.16 -15.64 9.43
N ILE A 153 -2.82 -14.54 9.71
CA ILE A 153 -2.52 -13.23 9.16
C ILE A 153 -2.09 -12.31 10.30
N PRO A 154 -0.79 -12.00 10.39
CA PRO A 154 -0.27 -11.01 11.36
C PRO A 154 -0.26 -9.62 10.74
N GLU A 155 -0.84 -8.64 11.45
CA GLU A 155 -0.85 -7.24 11.05
C GLU A 155 -0.41 -6.32 12.19
N LYS A 156 0.06 -5.12 11.84
CA LYS A 156 0.41 -4.07 12.78
C LYS A 156 -0.65 -2.97 12.73
N VAL A 157 -1.11 -2.54 13.90
CA VAL A 157 -2.14 -1.50 14.03
C VAL A 157 -1.56 -0.30 14.75
N GLY A 158 -1.64 0.88 14.13
CA GLY A 158 -1.26 2.16 14.73
C GLY A 158 -2.48 3.07 14.88
N PHE A 159 -2.80 3.45 16.11
CA PHE A 159 -3.89 4.38 16.39
C PHE A 159 -3.43 5.81 16.16
N ARG A 160 -3.99 6.46 15.14
CA ARG A 160 -3.68 7.86 14.82
C ARG A 160 -4.89 8.59 14.26
N ARG A 161 -4.94 9.90 14.54
CA ARG A 161 -5.94 10.81 13.99
C ARG A 161 -5.26 11.93 13.22
N PHE A 162 -5.27 11.83 11.89
CA PHE A 162 -4.78 12.87 10.98
C PHE A 162 -5.94 13.68 10.45
N GLU A 163 -5.86 15.00 10.55
CA GLU A 163 -6.93 15.92 10.16
C GLU A 163 -6.37 17.21 9.57
N MET A 164 -7.19 17.86 8.75
CA MET A 164 -6.97 19.25 8.34
C MET A 164 -8.13 20.11 8.90
N LYS A 165 -7.80 21.01 9.82
CA LYS A 165 -8.73 21.97 10.42
C LYS A 165 -8.26 23.38 10.13
N ASP A 166 -9.10 24.22 9.55
CA ASP A 166 -8.80 25.63 9.20
C ASP A 166 -7.50 25.80 8.38
N GLY A 167 -7.24 24.87 7.46
CA GLY A 167 -6.02 24.87 6.64
C GLY A 167 -4.75 24.41 7.37
N ILE A 168 -4.89 23.91 8.60
CA ILE A 168 -3.77 23.40 9.42
C ILE A 168 -3.86 21.88 9.52
N MET A 169 -2.80 21.18 9.11
CA MET A 169 -2.66 19.74 9.30
C MET A 169 -2.28 19.44 10.75
N THR A 170 -3.01 18.48 11.33
CA THR A 170 -2.74 18.01 12.69
C THR A 170 -2.68 16.49 12.72
N LEU A 171 -1.80 15.95 13.56
CA LEU A 171 -1.76 14.54 13.92
C LEU A 171 -1.95 14.42 15.43
N ASN A 172 -2.92 13.62 15.85
CA ASN A 172 -3.27 13.45 17.26
C ASN A 172 -3.46 14.80 17.98
N GLY A 173 -4.15 15.74 17.33
CA GLY A 173 -4.41 17.08 17.83
C GLY A 173 -3.22 18.05 17.84
N LYS A 174 -2.03 17.62 17.44
CA LYS A 174 -0.84 18.48 17.35
C LYS A 174 -0.59 18.89 15.90
N ARG A 175 -0.30 20.18 15.68
CA ARG A 175 0.09 20.67 14.37
C ARG A 175 1.33 19.93 13.86
N ILE A 176 1.30 19.49 12.60
CA ILE A 176 2.46 18.92 11.92
C ILE A 176 2.85 19.74 10.69
N VAL A 177 4.13 19.65 10.35
CA VAL A 177 4.71 20.18 9.11
C VAL A 177 5.59 19.07 8.54
N PHE A 178 5.32 18.66 7.31
CA PHE A 178 6.15 17.67 6.64
C PHE A 178 7.50 18.28 6.25
N LYS A 179 8.57 17.63 6.70
CA LYS A 179 9.93 17.88 6.25
C LYS A 179 10.33 16.65 5.45
N GLY A 180 10.01 16.64 4.16
CA GLY A 180 10.09 15.46 3.33
C GLY A 180 11.09 15.57 2.20
N VAL A 181 11.33 14.42 1.59
CA VAL A 181 12.08 14.26 0.34
C VAL A 181 11.28 13.38 -0.61
N ASN A 182 11.46 13.65 -1.89
CA ASN A 182 11.02 12.76 -2.96
C ASN A 182 12.05 11.64 -3.07
N ARG A 183 11.75 10.49 -2.43
CA ARG A 183 12.65 9.35 -2.45
C ARG A 183 12.43 8.55 -3.72
N HIS A 184 13.51 8.33 -4.47
CA HIS A 184 13.51 7.39 -5.57
C HIS A 184 14.13 6.06 -5.15
N GLU A 185 13.42 4.95 -5.39
CA GLU A 185 13.87 3.60 -5.08
C GLU A 185 14.93 3.16 -6.09
N PHE A 186 16.18 3.34 -5.73
CA PHE A 186 17.31 3.15 -6.63
C PHE A 186 18.59 2.81 -5.86
N SER A 187 19.35 1.84 -6.38
CA SER A 187 20.69 1.49 -5.90
C SER A 187 21.72 1.85 -6.96
N SER A 188 22.82 2.47 -6.56
CA SER A 188 23.94 2.77 -7.46
C SER A 188 24.68 1.52 -7.97
N VAL A 189 24.42 0.37 -7.38
CA VAL A 189 25.06 -0.91 -7.72
C VAL A 189 24.13 -1.81 -8.52
N THR A 190 22.87 -1.92 -8.10
CA THR A 190 21.90 -2.88 -8.64
C THR A 190 20.75 -2.24 -9.42
N GLY A 191 20.77 -0.90 -9.59
CA GLY A 191 19.75 -0.17 -10.33
C GLY A 191 18.42 -0.14 -9.58
N ARG A 192 17.37 -0.63 -10.20
CA ARG A 192 16.00 -0.64 -9.62
C ARG A 192 15.76 -1.72 -8.58
N HIS A 193 16.63 -2.70 -8.49
CA HIS A 193 16.55 -3.70 -7.43
C HIS A 193 17.22 -3.14 -6.17
N VAL A 194 16.44 -2.91 -5.13
CA VAL A 194 16.91 -2.37 -3.84
C VAL A 194 16.69 -3.44 -2.77
N SER A 195 17.75 -3.82 -2.09
CA SER A 195 17.69 -4.82 -1.02
C SER A 195 16.99 -4.27 0.23
N ARG A 196 16.48 -5.19 1.08
CA ARG A 196 15.86 -4.79 2.35
C ARG A 196 16.86 -4.05 3.25
N GLU A 197 18.13 -4.38 3.21
CA GLU A 197 19.20 -3.71 3.97
C GLU A 197 19.39 -2.27 3.50
N GLU A 198 19.35 -2.02 2.19
CA GLU A 198 19.43 -0.67 1.64
C GLU A 198 18.19 0.16 2.03
N LEU A 199 17.00 -0.42 1.92
CA LEU A 199 15.74 0.20 2.36
C LEU A 199 15.81 0.58 3.85
N LEU A 200 16.27 -0.34 4.71
CA LEU A 200 16.43 -0.07 6.13
C LEU A 200 17.44 1.06 6.40
N LYS A 201 18.54 1.09 5.66
CA LYS A 201 19.54 2.16 5.78
C LYS A 201 18.95 3.52 5.42
N ASP A 202 18.14 3.59 4.36
CA ASP A 202 17.44 4.82 3.97
C ASP A 202 16.50 5.28 5.09
N ILE A 203 15.66 4.40 5.60
CA ILE A 203 14.71 4.71 6.68
C ILE A 203 15.44 5.20 7.94
N VAL A 204 16.48 4.51 8.36
CA VAL A 204 17.29 4.93 9.54
C VAL A 204 17.91 6.30 9.31
N THR A 205 18.44 6.55 8.11
CA THR A 205 19.04 7.85 7.76
C THR A 205 18.00 8.96 7.75
N MET A 206 16.83 8.73 7.16
CA MET A 206 15.72 9.68 7.17
C MET A 206 15.26 9.96 8.60
N LYS A 207 15.10 8.93 9.43
CA LYS A 207 14.70 9.06 10.83
C LYS A 207 15.69 9.90 11.63
N GLN A 208 16.99 9.67 11.49
CA GLN A 208 18.03 10.42 12.17
C GLN A 208 18.05 11.90 11.81
N ASN A 209 17.56 12.26 10.63
CA ASN A 209 17.47 13.62 10.12
C ASN A 209 16.06 14.22 10.19
N ASN A 210 15.10 13.56 10.81
CA ASN A 210 13.69 13.96 10.90
C ASN A 210 13.08 14.26 9.52
N ILE A 211 13.32 13.37 8.55
CA ILE A 211 12.84 13.48 7.16
C ILE A 211 11.70 12.50 6.94
N ASN A 212 10.65 12.96 6.28
CA ASN A 212 9.53 12.16 5.78
C ASN A 212 9.72 11.83 4.29
N THR A 213 8.86 11.01 3.72
CA THR A 213 9.08 10.53 2.35
C THR A 213 7.81 10.49 1.52
N CYS A 214 7.99 10.60 0.23
CA CYS A 214 7.08 10.19 -0.82
C CYS A 214 7.88 9.72 -2.03
N HIS A 215 7.32 9.21 -2.99
CA HIS A 215 7.18 9.26 -4.43
C HIS A 215 6.91 7.86 -4.97
N TYR A 216 6.01 7.72 -5.92
CA TYR A 216 5.44 6.52 -6.55
C TYR A 216 5.36 5.28 -5.62
N PRO A 217 4.71 4.16 -5.99
CA PRO A 217 4.61 3.00 -5.10
C PRO A 217 5.97 2.32 -4.90
N ASP A 218 6.52 2.49 -3.71
CA ASP A 218 7.73 1.82 -3.26
C ASP A 218 7.56 0.30 -3.11
N ALA A 219 8.64 -0.45 -2.91
CA ALA A 219 8.58 -1.85 -2.54
C ALA A 219 7.89 -2.04 -1.18
N SER A 220 7.06 -3.07 -1.05
CA SER A 220 6.24 -3.32 0.16
C SER A 220 7.00 -3.27 1.50
N PRO A 221 8.27 -3.70 1.62
CA PRO A 221 8.99 -3.61 2.89
C PRO A 221 9.14 -2.21 3.45
N ILE A 222 9.16 -1.16 2.61
CA ILE A 222 9.39 0.22 3.10
C ILE A 222 8.23 0.74 3.93
N TYR A 223 6.99 0.37 3.59
CA TYR A 223 5.80 0.78 4.32
C TYR A 223 5.84 0.26 5.75
N ARG A 224 6.17 -1.02 5.94
CA ARG A 224 6.36 -1.62 7.27
C ARG A 224 7.50 -0.95 8.05
N LEU A 225 8.60 -0.64 7.39
CA LEU A 225 9.70 0.09 8.01
C LEU A 225 9.27 1.51 8.42
N CYS A 226 8.46 2.20 7.61
CA CYS A 226 7.89 3.51 7.97
C CYS A 226 6.98 3.41 9.19
N ASP A 227 6.14 2.36 9.29
CA ASP A 227 5.30 2.11 10.46
C ASP A 227 6.12 1.89 11.73
N GLU A 228 7.15 1.04 11.64
CA GLU A 228 7.98 0.62 12.78
C GLU A 228 8.93 1.73 13.25
N TYR A 229 9.53 2.46 12.32
CA TYR A 229 10.49 3.52 12.65
C TYR A 229 9.86 4.90 12.83
N GLY A 230 8.58 5.06 12.50
CA GLY A 230 7.89 6.33 12.59
C GLY A 230 8.37 7.33 11.54
N ILE A 231 8.07 7.06 10.28
CA ILE A 231 8.25 7.98 9.16
C ILE A 231 6.88 8.27 8.57
N TYR A 232 6.50 9.55 8.47
CA TYR A 232 5.27 9.91 7.77
C TYR A 232 5.47 9.74 6.27
N MET A 233 4.46 9.19 5.61
CA MET A 233 4.49 8.89 4.19
C MET A 233 3.31 9.54 3.47
N ILE A 234 3.58 10.10 2.31
CA ILE A 234 2.61 10.40 1.28
C ILE A 234 2.70 9.25 0.28
N ALA A 235 1.73 8.34 0.29
CA ALA A 235 1.70 7.26 -0.70
C ALA A 235 1.19 7.82 -2.02
N GLU A 236 2.01 7.71 -3.04
CA GLU A 236 1.73 8.30 -4.34
C GLU A 236 1.48 7.23 -5.40
N ASN A 237 0.50 7.50 -6.23
CA ASN A 237 0.17 6.66 -7.37
C ASN A 237 1.28 6.71 -8.43
N ASN A 238 1.47 5.62 -9.15
CA ASN A 238 2.38 5.55 -10.28
C ASN A 238 1.77 6.25 -11.51
N LEU A 239 1.74 7.56 -11.46
CA LEU A 239 1.25 8.41 -12.54
C LEU A 239 2.11 9.66 -12.65
N GLU A 240 2.87 9.76 -13.74
CA GLU A 240 3.60 10.94 -14.17
C GLU A 240 3.64 10.99 -15.69
N SER A 241 3.19 12.08 -16.29
CA SER A 241 3.07 12.20 -17.75
C SER A 241 3.80 13.43 -18.31
N HIS A 242 4.88 13.82 -17.64
CA HIS A 242 5.67 15.01 -17.92
C HIS A 242 6.14 15.08 -19.38
N GLY A 243 6.61 13.98 -19.97
CA GLY A 243 7.11 13.96 -21.34
C GLY A 243 6.07 14.35 -22.41
N THR A 244 4.78 14.07 -22.19
CA THR A 244 3.73 14.56 -23.10
C THR A 244 3.43 16.04 -22.90
N TRP A 245 3.63 16.53 -21.71
CA TRP A 245 3.50 17.93 -21.32
C TRP A 245 4.61 18.77 -21.97
N ASP A 246 5.85 18.35 -21.85
CA ASP A 246 6.98 19.00 -22.50
C ASP A 246 6.80 19.12 -24.02
N ILE A 247 6.30 18.07 -24.66
CA ILE A 247 6.00 18.09 -26.11
C ILE A 247 4.96 19.16 -26.41
N ALA A 248 3.89 19.23 -25.60
CA ALA A 248 2.82 20.20 -25.78
C ALA A 248 3.30 21.65 -25.58
N GLU A 249 4.14 21.90 -24.59
CA GLU A 249 4.75 23.22 -24.36
C GLU A 249 5.65 23.65 -25.52
N PHE A 250 6.42 22.72 -26.05
CA PHE A 250 7.32 22.98 -27.18
C PHE A 250 6.58 23.21 -28.50
N THR A 251 5.53 22.43 -28.75
CA THR A 251 4.79 22.47 -30.04
C THR A 251 3.60 23.45 -30.02
N GLY A 252 3.10 23.79 -28.83
CA GLY A 252 1.82 24.48 -28.64
C GLY A 252 0.59 23.63 -28.98
N ASP A 253 0.78 22.32 -29.22
CA ASP A 253 -0.30 21.37 -29.50
C ASP A 253 -0.54 20.51 -28.27
N HIS A 254 -1.73 20.64 -27.69
CA HIS A 254 -2.16 19.94 -26.49
C HIS A 254 -2.97 18.66 -26.79
N THR A 255 -3.09 18.25 -28.05
CA THR A 255 -3.93 17.11 -28.44
C THR A 255 -3.34 15.77 -27.98
N ASP A 256 -2.03 15.68 -27.84
CA ASP A 256 -1.31 14.47 -27.49
C ASP A 256 -1.00 14.35 -26.00
N ILE A 257 -1.38 15.34 -25.18
CA ILE A 257 -1.25 15.23 -23.74
C ILE A 257 -2.06 14.03 -23.22
N VAL A 258 -1.43 13.21 -22.37
CA VAL A 258 -2.08 12.08 -21.69
C VAL A 258 -1.84 12.17 -20.17
N PRO A 259 -2.75 11.61 -19.36
CA PRO A 259 -4.07 11.08 -19.72
C PRO A 259 -5.10 12.16 -20.10
N HIS A 260 -4.98 13.38 -19.57
CA HIS A 260 -5.88 14.53 -19.81
C HIS A 260 -7.37 14.09 -19.86
N ASN A 261 -8.18 14.64 -20.77
CA ASN A 261 -9.61 14.28 -20.92
C ASN A 261 -9.83 13.11 -21.92
N LYS A 262 -8.98 12.11 -21.89
CA LYS A 262 -9.04 10.96 -22.81
C LYS A 262 -9.61 9.75 -22.07
N PRO A 263 -10.89 9.39 -22.29
CA PRO A 263 -11.56 8.35 -21.49
C PRO A 263 -10.96 6.95 -21.69
N GLU A 264 -10.23 6.71 -22.77
CA GLU A 264 -9.51 5.46 -22.99
C GLU A 264 -8.39 5.19 -21.97
N TRP A 265 -7.91 6.22 -21.28
CA TRP A 265 -6.88 6.10 -20.22
C TRP A 265 -7.46 5.87 -18.82
N LEU A 266 -8.76 6.12 -18.63
CA LEU A 266 -9.39 6.05 -17.32
C LEU A 266 -9.19 4.68 -16.65
N GLY A 267 -9.38 3.59 -17.38
CA GLY A 267 -9.24 2.24 -16.84
C GLY A 267 -7.85 1.98 -16.26
N MET A 268 -6.81 2.38 -16.96
CA MET A 268 -5.42 2.25 -16.53
C MET A 268 -5.11 3.12 -15.31
N MET A 269 -5.63 4.35 -15.25
CA MET A 269 -5.45 5.24 -14.09
C MET A 269 -6.12 4.67 -12.83
N LEU A 270 -7.36 4.21 -12.96
CA LEU A 270 -8.10 3.58 -11.85
C LEU A 270 -7.42 2.30 -11.36
N ASP A 271 -6.89 1.49 -12.27
CA ASP A 271 -6.14 0.28 -11.90
C ASP A 271 -4.93 0.62 -11.04
N ARG A 272 -4.13 1.63 -11.42
CA ARG A 272 -2.95 2.08 -10.67
C ARG A 272 -3.31 2.58 -9.27
N VAL A 273 -4.30 3.46 -9.17
CA VAL A 273 -4.76 3.98 -7.86
C VAL A 273 -5.29 2.86 -6.99
N ASN A 274 -6.12 1.97 -7.56
CA ASN A 274 -6.70 0.86 -6.82
C ASN A 274 -5.61 -0.13 -6.36
N SER A 275 -4.68 -0.50 -7.22
CA SER A 275 -3.59 -1.42 -6.89
C SER A 275 -2.72 -0.90 -5.75
N MET A 276 -2.32 0.37 -5.79
CA MET A 276 -1.60 1.03 -4.70
C MET A 276 -2.43 1.02 -3.40
N TYR A 277 -3.69 1.49 -3.47
CA TYR A 277 -4.53 1.61 -2.29
C TYR A 277 -4.80 0.25 -1.65
N GLN A 278 -5.17 -0.77 -2.42
CA GLN A 278 -5.47 -2.10 -1.89
C GLN A 278 -4.27 -2.76 -1.23
N ARG A 279 -3.08 -2.58 -1.80
CA ARG A 279 -1.85 -3.11 -1.23
C ARG A 279 -1.48 -2.43 0.11
N ASP A 280 -1.65 -1.10 0.19
CA ASP A 280 -0.99 -0.31 1.24
C ASP A 280 -1.97 0.29 2.27
N LYS A 281 -3.29 0.11 2.12
CA LYS A 281 -4.36 0.76 2.91
C LYS A 281 -4.30 0.58 4.42
N ASN A 282 -3.56 -0.44 4.91
CA ASN A 282 -3.50 -0.76 6.33
C ASN A 282 -2.30 -0.13 7.07
N HIS A 283 -1.42 0.59 6.36
CA HIS A 283 -0.22 1.17 6.95
C HIS A 283 -0.50 2.50 7.69
N PRO A 284 -0.27 2.59 9.02
CA PRO A 284 -0.48 3.83 9.76
C PRO A 284 0.48 4.96 9.35
N ALA A 285 1.62 4.66 8.77
CA ALA A 285 2.58 5.66 8.28
C ALA A 285 2.02 6.52 7.14
N ILE A 286 1.08 5.99 6.35
CA ILE A 286 0.47 6.71 5.24
C ILE A 286 -0.54 7.71 5.79
N LEU A 287 -0.23 9.00 5.70
CA LEU A 287 -1.11 10.08 6.14
C LEU A 287 -1.88 10.70 4.97
N ILE A 288 -1.31 10.69 3.78
CA ILE A 288 -1.87 11.30 2.57
C ILE A 288 -1.73 10.32 1.41
N TRP A 289 -2.74 10.28 0.56
CA TRP A 289 -2.73 9.58 -0.72
C TRP A 289 -2.61 10.62 -1.83
N SER A 290 -1.62 10.48 -2.70
CA SER A 290 -1.39 11.34 -3.85
C SER A 290 -1.82 10.62 -5.14
N CYS A 291 -2.53 11.35 -6.00
CA CYS A 291 -2.99 10.81 -7.28
C CYS A 291 -1.89 10.75 -8.36
N GLY A 292 -0.70 11.23 -8.08
CA GLY A 292 0.43 11.24 -9.01
C GLY A 292 1.22 12.54 -8.97
N ASN A 293 2.27 12.58 -9.75
CA ASN A 293 3.16 13.72 -9.91
C ASN A 293 3.05 14.26 -11.34
N GLU A 294 3.34 15.52 -11.55
CA GLU A 294 3.53 16.23 -12.85
C GLU A 294 2.71 15.65 -14.02
N SER A 295 1.41 15.49 -13.79
CA SER A 295 0.48 14.93 -14.75
C SER A 295 -0.58 15.96 -15.13
N PHE A 296 -0.92 15.99 -16.41
CA PHE A 296 -2.04 16.78 -16.88
C PHE A 296 -3.35 16.08 -16.51
N GLY A 297 -3.88 16.45 -15.36
CA GLY A 297 -5.19 15.98 -14.94
C GLY A 297 -6.28 16.42 -15.89
N GLY A 298 -7.31 15.59 -16.04
CA GLY A 298 -8.54 15.91 -16.71
C GLY A 298 -9.69 15.92 -15.71
N LYS A 299 -10.91 15.83 -16.23
CA LYS A 299 -12.12 15.72 -15.42
C LYS A 299 -12.25 14.38 -14.67
N ASP A 300 -11.41 13.40 -15.03
CA ASP A 300 -11.46 12.03 -14.52
C ASP A 300 -10.33 11.74 -13.49
N ILE A 301 -9.54 12.79 -13.11
CA ILE A 301 -8.48 12.72 -12.09
C ILE A 301 -8.85 13.62 -10.91
#